data_f785f6e2bc684fbaae56b58938d82bde
#
_entry.id   f785f6e2bc684fbaae56b58938d82bde
#
_cell.length_a   1.000
_cell.length_b   1.000
_cell.length_c   1.000
_cell.angle_alpha   90.00
_cell.angle_beta   90.00
_cell.angle_gamma   90.00
#
_symmetry.space_group_name_H-M   'P 1'
#
loop_
_entity.id
_entity.type
_entity.pdbx_description
1 polymer ?
#
loop_
_entity_poly.entity_id
_entity_poly.type
_entity_poly.pdbx_seq_one_letter_code
_entity_poly.pdbx_strand_id
1 'polypeptide(L)'
;MTCPETIVAPEALHPSLWLASQLAHASTRCIETGHPALSSQLPGGGWPSGTLVDLLLQQPGIGEIRLLRPALAAVAARRIVLLQPPHAPQALALAALGLPPSQLLWVRSSRSADALWAAEQVLRSGSCGALLFWANHARGESLRRLHLAAQSGETLFFMLRPLAAAQDASPAPLRLSLRPAPGGLDIGFVKRRGPQRDAPLFLPLTPSLLQRHASLDRPLPAPATARGLQPELVQ
;
A
#
# COMPACT_ATOMS: atom_id res chain seq x y z
N MET A 1 -35.12 8.57 38.74
CA MET A 1 -34.88 9.68 37.79
C MET A 1 -33.39 9.83 37.66
N THR A 2 -32.79 9.18 36.67
CA THR A 2 -31.33 9.25 36.37
C THR A 2 -31.14 10.39 35.37
N CYS A 3 -30.43 11.45 35.80
CA CYS A 3 -29.97 12.52 34.94
C CYS A 3 -29.05 11.93 33.87
N PRO A 4 -29.19 12.23 32.56
CA PRO A 4 -28.18 11.90 31.59
C PRO A 4 -26.96 12.79 31.84
N GLU A 5 -25.82 12.19 32.20
CA GLU A 5 -24.52 12.87 32.15
C GLU A 5 -24.23 13.34 30.74
N THR A 6 -24.37 14.61 30.48
CA THR A 6 -23.94 15.23 29.23
C THR A 6 -22.42 15.22 29.22
N ILE A 7 -21.82 14.31 28.43
CA ILE A 7 -20.39 14.30 28.18
C ILE A 7 -20.04 15.57 27.42
N VAL A 8 -19.56 16.58 28.10
CA VAL A 8 -19.09 17.83 27.48
C VAL A 8 -17.76 17.54 26.82
N ALA A 9 -17.65 17.88 25.52
CA ALA A 9 -16.40 17.75 24.78
C ALA A 9 -15.29 18.59 25.44
N PRO A 10 -14.07 18.05 25.65
CA PRO A 10 -12.99 18.73 26.38
C PRO A 10 -12.65 20.13 25.88
N GLU A 11 -12.73 20.33 24.54
CA GLU A 11 -12.51 21.62 23.87
C GLU A 11 -13.55 22.68 24.24
N ALA A 12 -14.72 22.27 24.71
CA ALA A 12 -15.76 23.19 25.19
C ALA A 12 -15.50 23.65 26.61
N LEU A 13 -14.60 22.99 27.36
CA LEU A 13 -14.24 23.34 28.75
C LEU A 13 -13.11 24.36 28.80
N HIS A 14 -12.13 24.29 27.94
CA HIS A 14 -11.01 25.25 27.88
C HIS A 14 -10.28 25.20 26.53
N PRO A 15 -9.91 26.37 25.93
CA PRO A 15 -9.24 26.48 24.64
C PRO A 15 -7.89 25.75 24.55
N SER A 16 -7.24 25.45 25.69
CA SER A 16 -5.98 24.73 25.77
C SER A 16 -6.13 23.23 25.99
N LEU A 17 -7.36 22.73 26.11
CA LEU A 17 -7.64 21.30 26.24
C LEU A 17 -7.81 20.71 24.86
N TRP A 18 -6.89 19.83 24.49
CA TRP A 18 -6.88 19.14 23.19
C TRP A 18 -7.12 17.66 23.42
N LEU A 19 -7.96 17.07 22.58
CA LEU A 19 -8.05 15.61 22.56
C LEU A 19 -6.68 15.04 22.12
N ALA A 20 -6.26 13.92 22.71
CA ALA A 20 -5.02 13.25 22.32
C ALA A 20 -4.99 12.91 20.83
N SER A 21 -6.17 12.72 20.21
CA SER A 21 -6.33 12.57 18.77
C SER A 21 -6.00 13.84 17.96
N GLN A 22 -6.21 15.03 18.55
CA GLN A 22 -5.89 16.33 17.92
C GLN A 22 -4.40 16.66 18.07
N LEU A 23 -3.77 16.29 19.18
CA LEU A 23 -2.32 16.38 19.37
C LEU A 23 -1.56 15.42 18.43
N ALA A 24 -2.20 14.36 17.98
CA ALA A 24 -1.63 13.42 17.02
C ALA A 24 -1.57 13.97 15.57
N HIS A 25 -2.08 15.17 15.30
CA HIS A 25 -1.93 15.89 14.03
C HIS A 25 -0.59 16.62 13.91
N ALA A 26 0.38 16.37 14.78
CA ALA A 26 1.76 16.79 14.55
C ALA A 26 2.22 16.18 13.20
N SER A 27 2.00 16.93 12.16
CA SER A 27 2.49 16.95 10.78
C SER A 27 3.28 15.72 10.28
N THR A 28 2.75 14.51 10.44
CA THR A 28 3.28 13.39 9.67
C THR A 28 2.83 13.62 8.23
N ARG A 29 3.78 13.92 7.34
CA ARG A 29 3.49 14.06 5.92
C ARG A 29 2.90 12.76 5.41
N CYS A 30 1.73 12.83 4.78
CA CYS A 30 1.05 11.67 4.23
C CYS A 30 1.05 11.74 2.70
N ILE A 31 1.22 10.60 2.07
CA ILE A 31 1.06 10.43 0.61
C ILE A 31 -0.30 9.78 0.37
N GLU A 32 -1.07 10.34 -0.55
CA GLU A 32 -2.39 9.80 -0.90
C GLU A 32 -2.33 8.31 -1.21
N THR A 33 -3.33 7.56 -0.76
CA THR A 33 -3.40 6.13 -1.06
C THR A 33 -3.76 5.85 -2.52
N GLY A 34 -4.40 6.80 -3.20
CA GLY A 34 -5.03 6.63 -4.51
C GLY A 34 -6.35 5.87 -4.44
N HIS A 35 -6.83 5.57 -3.25
CA HIS A 35 -8.08 4.88 -2.98
C HIS A 35 -8.91 5.69 -1.97
N PRO A 36 -9.90 6.49 -2.41
CA PRO A 36 -10.64 7.40 -1.52
C PRO A 36 -11.28 6.71 -0.31
N ALA A 37 -11.81 5.50 -0.49
CA ALA A 37 -12.40 4.71 0.58
C ALA A 37 -11.36 4.33 1.66
N LEU A 38 -10.11 4.07 1.28
CA LEU A 38 -9.03 3.79 2.23
C LEU A 38 -8.51 5.09 2.85
N SER A 39 -8.31 6.13 2.05
CA SER A 39 -7.82 7.44 2.52
C SER A 39 -8.70 8.00 3.62
N SER A 40 -10.03 7.91 3.50
CA SER A 40 -10.98 8.36 4.54
C SER A 40 -10.85 7.60 5.86
N GLN A 41 -10.23 6.42 5.86
CA GLN A 41 -10.04 5.59 7.04
C GLN A 41 -8.63 5.75 7.66
N LEU A 42 -7.69 6.36 6.95
CA LEU A 42 -6.33 6.55 7.45
C LEU A 42 -6.15 7.90 8.14
N PRO A 43 -5.42 7.96 9.26
CA PRO A 43 -5.04 9.22 9.88
C PRO A 43 -4.23 10.08 8.90
N GLY A 44 -4.63 11.32 8.70
CA GLY A 44 -4.00 12.22 7.72
C GLY A 44 -4.37 11.97 6.27
N GLY A 45 -5.36 11.09 5.99
CA GLY A 45 -5.91 10.88 4.65
C GLY A 45 -5.01 10.10 3.68
N GLY A 46 -3.91 9.49 4.17
CA GLY A 46 -2.95 8.81 3.31
C GLY A 46 -1.96 7.91 4.05
N TRP A 47 -0.97 7.41 3.30
CA TRP A 47 0.13 6.65 3.87
C TRP A 47 1.11 7.59 4.57
N PRO A 48 1.41 7.39 5.87
CA PRO A 48 2.36 8.23 6.57
C PRO A 48 3.78 7.97 6.06
N SER A 49 4.52 9.04 5.73
CA SER A 49 5.95 8.97 5.40
C SER A 49 6.82 9.07 6.66
N GLY A 50 8.06 8.61 6.58
CA GLY A 50 8.99 8.67 7.70
C GLY A 50 8.57 7.82 8.89
N THR A 51 7.79 6.77 8.69
CA THR A 51 7.34 5.87 9.75
C THR A 51 7.12 4.46 9.23
N LEU A 52 7.14 3.50 10.14
CA LEU A 52 6.86 2.10 9.82
C LEU A 52 5.34 1.91 9.63
N VAL A 53 4.95 1.39 8.47
CA VAL A 53 3.61 0.84 8.21
C VAL A 53 3.73 -0.67 8.10
N ASP A 54 2.98 -1.40 8.92
CA ASP A 54 3.02 -2.87 9.00
C ASP A 54 1.83 -3.44 8.21
N LEU A 55 2.10 -4.09 7.10
CA LEU A 55 1.11 -4.76 6.26
C LEU A 55 1.16 -6.27 6.52
N LEU A 56 0.09 -6.81 7.07
CA LEU A 56 -0.02 -8.20 7.50
C LEU A 56 -0.78 -8.99 6.45
N LEU A 57 -0.07 -9.78 5.68
CA LEU A 57 -0.58 -10.49 4.51
C LEU A 57 -1.05 -11.90 4.89
N GLN A 58 -2.21 -12.32 4.39
CA GLN A 58 -2.61 -13.72 4.47
C GLN A 58 -1.62 -14.59 3.69
N GLN A 59 -1.20 -14.12 2.52
CA GLN A 59 -0.13 -14.68 1.69
C GLN A 59 0.45 -13.59 0.79
N PRO A 60 1.69 -13.70 0.33
CA PRO A 60 2.24 -12.79 -0.66
C PRO A 60 1.54 -12.89 -2.01
N GLY A 61 1.51 -11.78 -2.76
CA GLY A 61 0.96 -11.76 -4.13
C GLY A 61 -0.56 -11.58 -4.23
N ILE A 62 -1.24 -11.27 -3.11
CA ILE A 62 -2.69 -11.04 -3.09
C ILE A 62 -3.13 -9.70 -3.68
N GLY A 63 -2.16 -8.83 -4.06
CA GLY A 63 -2.44 -7.51 -4.61
C GLY A 63 -1.85 -6.36 -3.83
N GLU A 64 -0.94 -6.62 -2.89
CA GLU A 64 -0.28 -5.62 -2.04
C GLU A 64 0.45 -4.55 -2.87
N ILE A 65 1.11 -4.93 -3.98
CA ILE A 65 1.74 -3.97 -4.89
C ILE A 65 0.71 -3.11 -5.61
N ARG A 66 -0.44 -3.69 -5.99
CA ARG A 66 -1.53 -2.91 -6.61
C ARG A 66 -2.15 -1.92 -5.63
N LEU A 67 -2.34 -2.32 -4.38
CA LEU A 67 -2.79 -1.44 -3.31
C LEU A 67 -1.85 -0.24 -3.14
N LEU A 68 -0.55 -0.49 -3.13
CA LEU A 68 0.47 0.53 -2.92
C LEU A 68 0.82 1.33 -4.19
N ARG A 69 0.44 0.84 -5.37
CA ARG A 69 0.80 1.41 -6.66
C ARG A 69 0.66 2.93 -6.76
N PRO A 70 -0.49 3.55 -6.38
CA PRO A 70 -0.64 4.99 -6.54
C PRO A 70 0.38 5.77 -5.71
N ALA A 71 0.59 5.36 -4.46
CA ALA A 71 1.57 5.99 -3.58
C ALA A 71 3.01 5.76 -4.06
N LEU A 72 3.33 4.57 -4.56
CA LEU A 72 4.65 4.27 -5.13
C LEU A 72 4.92 5.12 -6.38
N ALA A 73 3.93 5.29 -7.25
CA ALA A 73 4.03 6.14 -8.43
C ALA A 73 4.26 7.62 -8.04
N ALA A 74 3.61 8.10 -7.00
CA ALA A 74 3.77 9.47 -6.50
C ALA A 74 5.20 9.77 -6.00
N VAL A 75 5.93 8.75 -5.52
CA VAL A 75 7.32 8.90 -5.03
C VAL A 75 8.36 8.36 -5.99
N ALA A 76 7.99 7.91 -7.19
CA ALA A 76 8.86 7.26 -8.17
C ALA A 76 9.91 8.21 -8.81
N ALA A 77 9.90 9.49 -8.49
CA ALA A 77 11.02 10.39 -8.79
C ALA A 77 12.30 10.00 -8.02
N ARG A 78 12.14 9.34 -6.86
CA ARG A 78 13.21 8.72 -6.08
C ARG A 78 13.13 7.19 -6.19
N ARG A 79 14.23 6.49 -5.88
CA ARG A 79 14.29 5.04 -5.98
C ARG A 79 13.28 4.36 -5.06
N ILE A 80 12.70 3.27 -5.54
CA ILE A 80 11.83 2.36 -4.79
C ILE A 80 12.63 1.09 -4.53
N VAL A 81 12.83 0.75 -3.27
CA VAL A 81 13.59 -0.43 -2.87
C VAL A 81 12.63 -1.57 -2.56
N LEU A 82 12.84 -2.72 -3.21
CA LEU A 82 12.17 -3.98 -2.94
C LEU A 82 13.16 -4.90 -2.23
N LEU A 83 13.01 -5.06 -0.92
CA LEU A 83 13.92 -5.85 -0.09
C LEU A 83 13.27 -7.18 0.26
N GLN A 84 13.93 -8.28 -0.11
CA GLN A 84 13.47 -9.67 0.12
C GLN A 84 12.07 -9.97 -0.46
N PRO A 85 11.71 -9.50 -1.67
CA PRO A 85 10.41 -9.87 -2.24
C PRO A 85 10.33 -11.40 -2.39
N PRO A 86 9.15 -12.01 -2.15
CA PRO A 86 8.96 -13.45 -2.19
C PRO A 86 9.16 -14.05 -3.57
N HIS A 87 8.92 -13.25 -4.61
CA HIS A 87 9.11 -13.60 -6.00
C HIS A 87 10.04 -12.61 -6.68
N ALA A 88 10.74 -13.05 -7.74
CA ALA A 88 11.56 -12.16 -8.56
C ALA A 88 10.68 -11.08 -9.21
N PRO A 89 10.98 -9.79 -8.96
CA PRO A 89 10.22 -8.70 -9.58
C PRO A 89 10.33 -8.75 -11.10
N GLN A 90 9.19 -8.85 -11.78
CA GLN A 90 9.13 -8.83 -13.24
C GLN A 90 9.08 -7.38 -13.73
N ALA A 91 10.14 -6.92 -14.39
CA ALA A 91 10.27 -5.54 -14.86
C ALA A 91 9.09 -5.08 -15.72
N LEU A 92 8.63 -5.94 -16.64
CA LEU A 92 7.48 -5.64 -17.52
C LEU A 92 6.17 -5.50 -16.73
N ALA A 93 5.95 -6.37 -15.73
CA ALA A 93 4.76 -6.29 -14.89
C ALA A 93 4.75 -5.02 -14.05
N LEU A 94 5.90 -4.62 -13.49
CA LEU A 94 6.04 -3.38 -12.72
C LEU A 94 5.91 -2.14 -13.61
N ALA A 95 6.49 -2.16 -14.81
CA ALA A 95 6.30 -1.11 -15.81
C ALA A 95 4.84 -0.95 -16.21
N ALA A 96 4.11 -2.06 -16.38
CA ALA A 96 2.67 -2.04 -16.66
C ALA A 96 1.84 -1.45 -15.51
N LEU A 97 2.36 -1.50 -14.29
CA LEU A 97 1.80 -0.82 -13.12
C LEU A 97 2.21 0.67 -13.04
N GLY A 98 2.98 1.20 -13.99
CA GLY A 98 3.48 2.57 -13.98
C GLY A 98 4.66 2.80 -13.05
N LEU A 99 5.36 1.73 -12.64
CA LEU A 99 6.58 1.78 -11.85
C LEU A 99 7.78 1.58 -12.79
N PRO A 100 8.56 2.64 -13.09
CA PRO A 100 9.66 2.54 -14.05
C PRO A 100 10.77 1.61 -13.51
N PRO A 101 11.18 0.59 -14.27
CA PRO A 101 12.21 -0.35 -13.83
C PRO A 101 13.54 0.31 -13.44
N SER A 102 13.88 1.45 -14.07
CA SER A 102 15.09 2.22 -13.77
C SER A 102 15.10 2.82 -12.35
N GLN A 103 13.93 2.98 -11.74
CA GLN A 103 13.80 3.48 -10.38
C GLN A 103 13.66 2.37 -9.33
N LEU A 104 13.62 1.11 -9.77
CA LEU A 104 13.46 -0.02 -8.88
C LEU A 104 14.82 -0.61 -8.51
N LEU A 105 15.06 -0.76 -7.22
CA LEU A 105 16.22 -1.47 -6.68
C LEU A 105 15.76 -2.74 -5.98
N TRP A 106 16.15 -3.88 -6.51
CA TRP A 106 15.88 -5.17 -5.90
C TRP A 106 17.08 -5.63 -5.06
N VAL A 107 16.82 -5.86 -3.77
CA VAL A 107 17.82 -6.30 -2.80
C VAL A 107 17.43 -7.65 -2.23
N ARG A 108 18.35 -8.61 -2.31
CA ARG A 108 18.22 -9.93 -1.66
C ARG A 108 19.42 -10.17 -0.75
N SER A 109 19.18 -10.82 0.37
CA SER A 109 20.18 -11.29 1.28
C SER A 109 19.85 -12.72 1.72
N SER A 110 20.85 -13.55 1.92
CA SER A 110 20.67 -14.92 2.46
C SER A 110 20.39 -14.93 3.96
N ARG A 111 20.79 -13.86 4.68
CA ARG A 111 20.66 -13.76 6.14
C ARG A 111 19.66 -12.67 6.51
N SER A 112 18.73 -12.98 7.40
CA SER A 112 17.74 -12.01 7.89
C SER A 112 18.39 -10.80 8.59
N ALA A 113 19.53 -11.01 9.27
CA ALA A 113 20.26 -9.91 9.94
C ALA A 113 20.79 -8.88 8.92
N ASP A 114 21.32 -9.35 7.79
CA ASP A 114 21.84 -8.48 6.74
C ASP A 114 20.70 -7.73 6.03
N ALA A 115 19.55 -8.37 5.84
CA ALA A 115 18.37 -7.71 5.31
C ALA A 115 17.86 -6.60 6.25
N LEU A 116 17.81 -6.85 7.55
CA LEU A 116 17.44 -5.84 8.55
C LEU A 116 18.44 -4.67 8.57
N TRP A 117 19.73 -4.97 8.49
CA TRP A 117 20.78 -3.96 8.40
C TRP A 117 20.64 -3.12 7.12
N ALA A 118 20.43 -3.78 5.96
CA ALA A 118 20.23 -3.09 4.68
C ALA A 118 18.99 -2.17 4.74
N ALA A 119 17.88 -2.63 5.31
CA ALA A 119 16.69 -1.82 5.52
C ALA A 119 17.00 -0.56 6.34
N GLU A 120 17.76 -0.71 7.44
CA GLU A 120 18.15 0.41 8.30
C GLU A 120 19.01 1.42 7.53
N GLN A 121 20.00 0.96 6.73
CA GLN A 121 20.85 1.85 5.92
C GLN A 121 20.04 2.61 4.86
N VAL A 122 19.11 1.92 4.16
CA VAL A 122 18.22 2.55 3.18
C VAL A 122 17.37 3.63 3.83
N LEU A 123 16.79 3.37 5.00
CA LEU A 123 15.96 4.34 5.72
C LEU A 123 16.78 5.54 6.19
N ARG A 124 17.94 5.31 6.78
CA ARG A 124 18.83 6.38 7.28
C ARG A 124 19.38 7.27 6.17
N SER A 125 19.61 6.71 4.99
CA SER A 125 20.10 7.51 3.85
C SER A 125 19.09 8.54 3.37
N GLY A 126 17.78 8.32 3.58
CA GLY A 126 16.70 9.20 3.12
C GLY A 126 16.63 9.36 1.59
N SER A 127 17.47 8.64 0.83
CA SER A 127 17.60 8.79 -0.63
C SER A 127 16.46 8.12 -1.42
N CYS A 128 15.71 7.22 -0.78
CA CYS A 128 14.65 6.45 -1.42
C CYS A 128 13.27 7.09 -1.22
N GLY A 129 12.40 6.98 -2.22
CA GLY A 129 10.99 7.36 -2.11
C GLY A 129 10.18 6.35 -1.32
N ALA A 130 10.47 5.05 -1.53
CA ALA A 130 9.80 3.98 -0.80
C ALA A 130 10.74 2.80 -0.54
N LEU A 131 10.51 2.12 0.58
CA LEU A 131 11.08 0.81 0.93
C LEU A 131 9.94 -0.17 1.21
N LEU A 132 9.86 -1.25 0.43
CA LEU A 132 9.02 -2.40 0.67
C LEU A 132 9.90 -3.54 1.16
N PHE A 133 9.68 -3.99 2.40
CA PHE A 133 10.48 -5.05 3.01
C PHE A 133 9.60 -6.24 3.39
N TRP A 134 9.75 -7.36 2.70
CA TRP A 134 9.12 -8.62 3.06
C TRP A 134 9.96 -9.35 4.11
N ALA A 135 9.38 -9.59 5.28
CA ALA A 135 10.05 -10.24 6.38
C ALA A 135 9.11 -11.22 7.08
N ASN A 136 9.47 -12.51 7.09
CA ASN A 136 8.69 -13.52 7.79
C ASN A 136 8.72 -13.34 9.30
N HIS A 137 9.89 -13.01 9.83
CA HIS A 137 10.11 -12.81 11.26
C HIS A 137 10.93 -11.55 11.50
N ALA A 138 10.49 -10.72 12.45
CA ALA A 138 11.25 -9.59 12.96
C ALA A 138 10.96 -9.42 14.44
N ARG A 139 12.03 -9.38 15.25
CA ARG A 139 11.92 -9.14 16.69
C ARG A 139 11.50 -7.68 16.96
N GLY A 140 10.79 -7.46 18.06
CA GLY A 140 10.30 -6.14 18.43
C GLY A 140 11.41 -5.08 18.52
N GLU A 141 12.60 -5.46 18.96
CA GLU A 141 13.78 -4.57 18.98
C GLU A 141 14.20 -4.13 17.58
N SER A 142 14.27 -5.07 16.62
CA SER A 142 14.58 -4.76 15.23
C SER A 142 13.52 -3.84 14.61
N LEU A 143 12.24 -4.09 14.91
CA LEU A 143 11.14 -3.21 14.46
C LEU A 143 11.28 -1.79 15.02
N ARG A 144 11.67 -1.64 16.31
CA ARG A 144 11.90 -0.32 16.91
C ARG A 144 13.07 0.41 16.23
N ARG A 145 14.17 -0.28 15.97
CA ARG A 145 15.34 0.30 15.27
C ARG A 145 14.95 0.77 13.87
N LEU A 146 14.22 -0.05 13.09
CA LEU A 146 13.75 0.32 11.76
C LEU A 146 12.75 1.49 11.81
N HIS A 147 11.86 1.49 12.79
CA HIS A 147 10.92 2.60 12.98
C HIS A 147 11.65 3.93 13.27
N LEU A 148 12.66 3.91 14.15
CA LEU A 148 13.49 5.08 14.45
C LEU A 148 14.32 5.51 13.22
N ALA A 149 14.87 4.55 12.46
CA ALA A 149 15.56 4.85 11.22
C ALA A 149 14.65 5.50 10.17
N ALA A 150 13.37 5.08 10.09
CA ALA A 150 12.41 5.69 9.18
C ALA A 150 12.13 7.16 9.52
N GLN A 151 12.18 7.53 10.80
CA GLN A 151 11.93 8.91 11.26
C GLN A 151 13.00 9.91 10.84
N SER A 152 14.19 9.45 10.38
CA SER A 152 15.24 10.33 9.89
C SER A 152 14.99 10.91 8.49
N GLY A 153 13.91 10.49 7.81
CA GLY A 153 13.60 10.92 6.45
C GLY A 153 12.11 10.84 6.12
N GLU A 154 11.78 11.06 4.85
CA GLU A 154 10.41 11.04 4.33
C GLU A 154 10.10 9.78 3.50
N THR A 155 10.90 8.73 3.65
CA THR A 155 10.70 7.47 2.91
C THR A 155 9.39 6.81 3.31
N LEU A 156 8.56 6.39 2.34
CA LEU A 156 7.44 5.49 2.61
C LEU A 156 7.99 4.12 2.99
N PHE A 157 7.76 3.69 4.22
CA PHE A 157 8.29 2.41 4.69
C PHE A 157 7.17 1.42 4.98
N PHE A 158 7.05 0.41 4.12
CA PHE A 158 6.11 -0.70 4.25
C PHE A 158 6.85 -1.98 4.62
N MET A 159 6.49 -2.55 5.76
CA MET A 159 6.95 -3.88 6.15
C MET A 159 5.82 -4.88 5.91
N LEU A 160 6.08 -5.87 5.07
CA LEU A 160 5.11 -6.88 4.65
C LEU A 160 5.43 -8.17 5.39
N ARG A 161 4.51 -8.58 6.28
CA ARG A 161 4.70 -9.72 7.18
C ARG A 161 3.54 -10.70 7.08
N PRO A 162 3.72 -11.98 7.48
CA PRO A 162 2.61 -12.91 7.58
C PRO A 162 1.51 -12.42 8.53
N LEU A 163 0.27 -12.75 8.24
CA LEU A 163 -0.90 -12.37 9.05
C LEU A 163 -0.77 -12.82 10.51
N ALA A 164 -0.11 -13.96 10.77
CA ALA A 164 0.17 -14.44 12.13
C ALA A 164 0.90 -13.40 12.99
N ALA A 165 1.71 -12.53 12.38
CA ALA A 165 2.40 -11.45 13.10
C ALA A 165 1.45 -10.35 13.63
N ALA A 166 0.13 -10.45 13.39
CA ALA A 166 -0.86 -9.54 13.98
C ALA A 166 -0.83 -9.56 15.52
N GLN A 167 -0.49 -10.72 16.10
CA GLN A 167 -0.40 -10.93 17.54
C GLN A 167 0.89 -10.36 18.15
N ASP A 168 1.91 -10.09 17.32
CA ASP A 168 3.19 -9.57 17.81
C ASP A 168 3.08 -8.10 18.18
N ALA A 169 3.80 -7.70 19.23
CA ALA A 169 3.99 -6.29 19.54
C ALA A 169 4.76 -5.60 18.41
N SER A 170 4.27 -4.44 17.97
CA SER A 170 4.90 -3.63 16.93
C SER A 170 4.85 -2.13 17.26
N PRO A 171 5.94 -1.38 17.06
CA PRO A 171 5.98 0.07 17.21
C PRO A 171 5.21 0.79 16.10
N ALA A 172 4.86 0.12 15.01
CA ALA A 172 4.17 0.72 13.87
C ALA A 172 2.89 1.46 14.33
N PRO A 173 2.70 2.73 13.97
CA PRO A 173 1.49 3.47 14.28
C PRO A 173 0.30 3.05 13.41
N LEU A 174 0.57 2.43 12.27
CA LEU A 174 -0.43 1.90 11.35
C LEU A 174 -0.12 0.42 11.05
N ARG A 175 -1.08 -0.45 11.35
CA ARG A 175 -1.01 -1.89 11.06
C ARG A 175 -2.31 -2.32 10.38
N LEU A 176 -2.19 -2.84 9.18
CA LEU A 176 -3.32 -3.31 8.39
C LEU A 176 -3.18 -4.79 8.09
N SER A 177 -4.26 -5.55 8.20
CA SER A 177 -4.32 -6.91 7.69
C SER A 177 -4.92 -6.92 6.29
N LEU A 178 -4.31 -7.66 5.38
CA LEU A 178 -4.74 -7.78 3.99
C LEU A 178 -5.13 -9.22 3.70
N ARG A 179 -6.35 -9.42 3.25
CA ARG A 179 -6.91 -10.71 2.84
C ARG A 179 -7.41 -10.63 1.40
N PRO A 180 -7.24 -11.67 0.60
CA PRO A 180 -7.81 -11.69 -0.74
C PRO A 180 -9.33 -11.77 -0.66
N ALA A 181 -10.01 -11.02 -1.50
CA ALA A 181 -11.46 -11.07 -1.70
C ALA A 181 -11.78 -11.07 -3.20
N PRO A 182 -12.92 -11.59 -3.64
CA PRO A 182 -13.32 -11.57 -5.05
C PRO A 182 -13.30 -10.14 -5.61
N GLY A 183 -12.45 -9.89 -6.60
CA GLY A 183 -12.30 -8.57 -7.22
C GLY A 183 -11.51 -7.53 -6.42
N GLY A 184 -10.88 -7.89 -5.28
CA GLY A 184 -10.15 -6.91 -4.49
C GLY A 184 -9.48 -7.47 -3.24
N LEU A 185 -9.39 -6.63 -2.22
CA LEU A 185 -8.83 -6.95 -0.91
C LEU A 185 -9.79 -6.56 0.20
N ASP A 186 -9.86 -7.40 1.22
CA ASP A 186 -10.42 -7.04 2.53
C ASP A 186 -9.29 -6.52 3.41
N ILE A 187 -9.42 -5.28 3.85
CA ILE A 187 -8.44 -4.56 4.67
C ILE A 187 -8.98 -4.44 6.09
N GLY A 188 -8.35 -5.13 7.04
CA GLY A 188 -8.65 -4.99 8.47
C GLY A 188 -7.68 -4.02 9.14
N PHE A 189 -8.18 -3.31 10.14
CA PHE A 189 -7.40 -2.31 10.89
C PHE A 189 -6.94 -2.90 12.22
N VAL A 190 -5.74 -3.49 12.23
CA VAL A 190 -5.15 -4.10 13.45
C VAL A 190 -4.71 -3.04 14.45
N LYS A 191 -4.15 -1.93 13.95
CA LYS A 191 -3.78 -0.76 14.75
C LYS A 191 -3.79 0.49 13.88
N ARG A 192 -4.43 1.54 14.36
CA ARG A 192 -4.36 2.88 13.76
C ARG A 192 -4.56 3.95 14.83
N ARG A 193 -4.16 5.18 14.56
CA ARG A 193 -4.57 6.32 15.37
C ARG A 193 -6.01 6.67 15.02
N GLY A 194 -6.81 7.01 16.03
CA GLY A 194 -8.23 7.34 15.85
C GLY A 194 -9.19 6.22 16.27
N PRO A 195 -10.48 6.33 15.98
CA PRO A 195 -11.48 5.37 16.40
C PRO A 195 -11.20 3.98 15.86
N GLN A 196 -11.37 2.95 16.70
CA GLN A 196 -11.23 1.56 16.27
C GLN A 196 -12.33 1.22 15.27
N ARG A 197 -11.98 0.41 14.28
CA ARG A 197 -12.92 -0.13 13.29
C ARG A 197 -12.78 -1.64 13.27
N ASP A 198 -13.85 -2.32 13.63
CA ASP A 198 -13.87 -3.79 13.68
C ASP A 198 -14.22 -4.40 12.31
N ALA A 199 -15.05 -3.71 11.53
CA ALA A 199 -15.42 -4.19 10.20
C ALA A 199 -14.30 -3.95 9.19
N PRO A 200 -13.89 -4.96 8.40
CA PRO A 200 -12.93 -4.79 7.33
C PRO A 200 -13.45 -3.85 6.24
N LEU A 201 -12.56 -3.19 5.55
CA LEU A 201 -12.84 -2.38 4.37
C LEU A 201 -12.58 -3.23 3.12
N PHE A 202 -13.62 -3.51 2.35
CA PHE A 202 -13.43 -4.06 1.01
C PHE A 202 -12.92 -2.97 0.06
N LEU A 203 -11.80 -3.24 -0.61
CA LEU A 203 -11.22 -2.37 -1.62
C LEU A 203 -11.17 -3.09 -2.97
N PRO A 204 -11.93 -2.65 -3.98
CA PRO A 204 -11.86 -3.22 -5.31
C PRO A 204 -10.51 -2.92 -5.95
N LEU A 205 -9.81 -3.95 -6.43
CA LEU A 205 -8.54 -3.86 -7.12
C LEU A 205 -8.64 -4.59 -8.45
N THR A 206 -8.99 -3.86 -9.49
CA THR A 206 -9.08 -4.43 -10.83
C THR A 206 -7.68 -4.80 -11.34
N PRO A 207 -7.45 -6.02 -11.82
CA PRO A 207 -6.20 -6.39 -12.46
C PRO A 207 -5.96 -5.50 -13.69
N SER A 208 -4.76 -4.92 -13.79
CA SER A 208 -4.42 -4.01 -14.91
C SER A 208 -4.52 -4.66 -16.29
N LEU A 209 -4.41 -5.99 -16.37
CA LEU A 209 -4.59 -6.76 -17.59
C LEU A 209 -6.02 -6.72 -18.12
N LEU A 210 -7.03 -6.69 -17.23
CA LEU A 210 -8.44 -6.61 -17.63
C LEU A 210 -8.81 -5.22 -18.17
N GLN A 211 -8.15 -4.15 -17.71
CA GLN A 211 -8.39 -2.81 -18.23
C GLN A 211 -7.88 -2.60 -19.65
N ARG A 212 -6.87 -3.36 -20.11
CA ARG A 212 -6.33 -3.28 -21.47
C ARG A 212 -7.09 -4.14 -22.47
N HIS A 213 -7.83 -5.14 -22.02
CA HIS A 213 -8.60 -6.03 -22.91
C HIS A 213 -9.99 -5.49 -23.28
N ALA A 214 -10.45 -4.40 -22.67
CA ALA A 214 -11.68 -3.70 -23.13
C ALA A 214 -11.58 -3.22 -24.60
N SER A 215 -10.36 -3.14 -25.15
CA SER A 215 -10.16 -2.84 -26.58
C SER A 215 -10.18 -4.08 -27.49
N LEU A 216 -10.14 -5.29 -26.94
CA LEU A 216 -10.21 -6.55 -27.71
C LEU A 216 -11.67 -7.03 -27.89
N ASP A 217 -12.60 -6.53 -27.08
CA ASP A 217 -14.05 -6.76 -27.25
C ASP A 217 -14.69 -5.86 -28.32
N ARG A 218 -13.90 -5.18 -29.15
CA ARG A 218 -14.42 -4.48 -30.30
C ARG A 218 -14.91 -5.54 -31.29
N PRO A 219 -16.21 -5.59 -31.63
CA PRO A 219 -16.69 -6.54 -32.62
C PRO A 219 -15.90 -6.34 -33.91
N LEU A 220 -15.34 -7.43 -34.43
CA LEU A 220 -14.67 -7.43 -35.73
C LEU A 220 -15.65 -6.84 -36.74
N PRO A 221 -15.23 -5.90 -37.61
CA PRO A 221 -16.09 -5.42 -38.68
C PRO A 221 -16.55 -6.63 -39.51
N ALA A 222 -17.85 -6.72 -39.73
CA ALA A 222 -18.42 -7.78 -40.54
C ALA A 222 -17.64 -7.88 -41.87
N PRO A 223 -17.30 -9.11 -42.33
CA PRO A 223 -16.60 -9.28 -43.60
C PRO A 223 -17.41 -8.58 -44.67
N ALA A 224 -16.75 -7.67 -45.41
CA ALA A 224 -17.37 -7.02 -46.56
C ALA A 224 -17.87 -8.11 -47.52
N THR A 225 -19.19 -8.16 -47.73
CA THR A 225 -19.81 -9.04 -48.69
C THR A 225 -19.14 -8.80 -50.02
N ALA A 226 -18.40 -9.78 -50.50
CA ALA A 226 -17.84 -9.76 -51.83
C ALA A 226 -18.98 -9.58 -52.84
N ARG A 227 -19.02 -8.43 -53.51
CA ARG A 227 -19.91 -8.22 -54.67
C ARG A 227 -19.56 -9.31 -55.70
N GLY A 228 -20.55 -10.18 -55.98
CA GLY A 228 -20.41 -11.22 -56.98
C GLY A 228 -20.02 -10.62 -58.32
N LEU A 229 -18.90 -11.09 -58.83
CA LEU A 229 -18.56 -10.94 -60.24
C LEU A 229 -19.55 -11.80 -61.04
N GLN A 230 -20.48 -11.15 -61.76
CA GLN A 230 -21.26 -11.82 -62.79
C GLN A 230 -20.32 -12.09 -63.94
N PRO A 231 -20.27 -13.33 -64.47
CA PRO A 231 -19.57 -13.59 -65.71
C PRO A 231 -20.42 -13.09 -66.90
N GLU A 232 -19.93 -12.11 -67.60
CA GLU A 232 -20.47 -11.74 -68.92
C GLU A 232 -20.22 -12.89 -69.93
N LEU A 233 -21.31 -13.50 -70.36
CA LEU A 233 -21.29 -14.42 -71.53
C LEU A 233 -21.18 -13.57 -72.81
N VAL A 234 -20.03 -13.64 -73.49
CA VAL A 234 -19.86 -13.14 -74.85
C VAL A 234 -20.36 -14.22 -75.82
N GLN A 235 -21.36 -13.86 -76.65
CA GLN A 235 -21.77 -14.59 -77.83
C GLN A 235 -20.81 -14.32 -78.95
#